data_a8dba1bffe1abd455f3347c32ac8cd73
#
_entry.id   a8dba1bffe1abd455f3347c32ac8cd73
#
_cell.length_a   1.000
_cell.length_b   1.000
_cell.length_c   1.000
_cell.angle_alpha   90.00
_cell.angle_beta   90.00
_cell.angle_gamma   90.00
#
_symmetry.space_group_name_H-M   'P 1'
#
loop_
_entity.id
_entity.type
_entity.pdbx_description
1 polymer ?
#
loop_
_entity_poly.entity_id
_entity_poly.type
_entity_poly.pdbx_seq_one_letter_code
_entity_poly.pdbx_strand_id
1 'polypeptide(L)'
;MQRPLFYSEDYGYSDYLARAIAHGIHRTGVAVELIDWNNTEPQEVRELVSQAAGLVIGMPSQSDREAHTILSTIMAAAHSKQAIALFEAGGGEDEPIYPLRNKFQEIGLTEVFPPILVKKSPDRVTNQVCDEAGTDLGQWLTRDRTIKQIKAIDNSLEKALGRISNGLYIITATKGDISSAMVASWVTQASLTPLGIAIAVAKDRAIKSFLQIGDRFVLNILEEGNYQHLIRHFLKRFPPGADRFEGIKTVPANNGSPIIAESLAYIECEVSNRLECSDHWIVYSTVEAGRVAKLDVLTAVHHRKVGNHY
;
A
#
# COMPACT_ATOMS: atom_id res chain seq x y z
N MET A 1 8.63 6.83 -18.47
CA MET A 1 8.33 5.46 -18.85
C MET A 1 6.94 5.14 -18.34
N GLN A 2 6.00 4.89 -19.23
CA GLN A 2 4.64 4.48 -18.90
C GLN A 2 4.63 3.04 -18.41
N ARG A 3 3.62 2.67 -17.62
CA ARG A 3 3.46 1.33 -17.04
C ARG A 3 2.14 0.76 -17.54
N PRO A 4 2.13 -0.18 -18.46
CA PRO A 4 0.91 -0.73 -18.99
C PRO A 4 0.17 -1.57 -17.94
N LEU A 5 -1.14 -1.35 -17.85
CA LEU A 5 -2.09 -2.13 -17.08
C LEU A 5 -3.13 -2.68 -18.07
N PHE A 6 -3.07 -3.99 -18.34
CA PHE A 6 -3.95 -4.67 -19.26
C PHE A 6 -5.17 -5.23 -18.54
N TYR A 7 -6.37 -5.03 -19.07
CA TYR A 7 -7.63 -5.56 -18.56
C TYR A 7 -8.61 -5.85 -19.68
N SER A 8 -9.67 -6.63 -19.39
CA SER A 8 -10.81 -6.87 -20.26
C SER A 8 -12.07 -6.26 -19.68
N GLU A 9 -12.95 -5.71 -20.49
CA GLU A 9 -14.23 -5.13 -20.07
C GLU A 9 -15.31 -6.17 -19.77
N ASP A 10 -14.97 -7.33 -19.24
CA ASP A 10 -15.96 -8.31 -18.82
C ASP A 10 -16.81 -7.78 -17.65
N TYR A 11 -18.07 -7.47 -17.93
CA TYR A 11 -19.09 -7.05 -16.96
C TYR A 11 -18.75 -5.80 -16.12
N GLY A 12 -17.77 -5.00 -16.51
CA GLY A 12 -17.36 -3.78 -15.81
C GLY A 12 -16.54 -3.99 -14.54
N TYR A 13 -16.34 -5.20 -14.07
CA TYR A 13 -15.60 -5.46 -12.84
C TYR A 13 -14.09 -5.36 -13.06
N SER A 14 -13.57 -5.87 -14.15
CA SER A 14 -12.14 -5.79 -14.46
C SER A 14 -11.69 -4.35 -14.66
N ASP A 15 -12.46 -3.50 -15.36
CA ASP A 15 -12.20 -2.06 -15.48
C ASP A 15 -12.18 -1.37 -14.11
N TYR A 16 -13.15 -1.68 -13.25
CA TYR A 16 -13.22 -1.11 -11.91
C TYR A 16 -11.98 -1.43 -11.08
N LEU A 17 -11.53 -2.70 -11.08
CA LEU A 17 -10.33 -3.12 -10.37
C LEU A 17 -9.06 -2.51 -10.99
N ALA A 18 -8.97 -2.49 -12.32
CA ALA A 18 -7.86 -1.89 -13.05
C ALA A 18 -7.68 -0.41 -12.70
N ARG A 19 -8.78 0.36 -12.66
CA ARG A 19 -8.76 1.78 -12.27
C ARG A 19 -8.35 1.98 -10.83
N ALA A 20 -8.79 1.13 -9.91
CA ALA A 20 -8.40 1.20 -8.50
C ALA A 20 -6.91 0.92 -8.31
N ILE A 21 -6.36 -0.10 -8.98
CA ILE A 21 -4.93 -0.41 -8.98
C ILE A 21 -4.13 0.75 -9.60
N ALA A 22 -4.57 1.26 -10.77
CA ALA A 22 -3.92 2.37 -11.45
C ALA A 22 -3.90 3.64 -10.58
N HIS A 23 -4.97 3.93 -9.85
CA HIS A 23 -5.03 5.05 -8.91
C HIS A 23 -3.97 4.92 -7.81
N GLY A 24 -3.83 3.73 -7.22
CA GLY A 24 -2.80 3.44 -6.22
C GLY A 24 -1.38 3.63 -6.78
N ILE A 25 -1.10 3.14 -7.99
CA ILE A 25 0.19 3.31 -8.67
C ILE A 25 0.48 4.81 -8.90
N HIS A 26 -0.49 5.54 -9.45
CA HIS A 26 -0.34 6.95 -9.79
C HIS A 26 0.00 7.82 -8.57
N ARG A 27 -0.55 7.51 -7.40
CA ARG A 27 -0.25 8.23 -6.15
C ARG A 27 1.24 8.18 -5.75
N THR A 28 1.99 7.19 -6.23
CA THR A 28 3.44 7.07 -5.96
C THR A 28 4.31 7.84 -6.96
N GLY A 29 3.69 8.63 -7.86
CA GLY A 29 4.39 9.36 -8.91
C GLY A 29 4.82 8.49 -10.10
N VAL A 30 4.33 7.25 -10.19
CA VAL A 30 4.58 6.34 -11.32
C VAL A 30 3.50 6.57 -12.37
N ALA A 31 3.90 6.84 -13.59
CA ALA A 31 2.96 6.91 -14.72
C ALA A 31 2.44 5.50 -15.03
N VAL A 32 1.13 5.37 -15.19
CA VAL A 32 0.45 4.13 -15.56
C VAL A 32 -0.45 4.38 -16.76
N GLU A 33 -0.54 3.43 -17.66
CA GLU A 33 -1.40 3.44 -18.81
C GLU A 33 -2.37 2.26 -18.73
N LEU A 34 -3.67 2.55 -18.82
CA LEU A 34 -4.74 1.55 -18.87
C LEU A 34 -4.94 1.11 -20.31
N ILE A 35 -4.87 -0.20 -20.55
CA ILE A 35 -4.95 -0.80 -21.88
C ILE A 35 -6.06 -1.85 -21.88
N ASP A 36 -7.11 -1.59 -22.65
CA ASP A 36 -8.16 -2.56 -22.90
C ASP A 36 -7.70 -3.54 -24.00
N TRP A 37 -7.73 -4.84 -23.71
CA TRP A 37 -7.34 -5.90 -24.64
C TRP A 37 -8.13 -5.87 -25.96
N ASN A 38 -9.41 -5.51 -25.89
CA ASN A 38 -10.33 -5.58 -27.03
C ASN A 38 -10.08 -4.46 -28.04
N ASN A 39 -9.36 -3.41 -27.65
CA ASN A 39 -9.16 -2.21 -28.45
C ASN A 39 -7.69 -1.93 -28.78
N THR A 40 -6.79 -2.93 -28.62
CA THR A 40 -5.35 -2.72 -28.79
C THR A 40 -4.73 -3.74 -29.72
N GLU A 41 -3.99 -3.27 -30.71
CA GLU A 41 -3.31 -4.14 -31.68
C GLU A 41 -2.11 -4.87 -31.05
N PRO A 42 -1.86 -6.15 -31.40
CA PRO A 42 -0.75 -6.93 -30.84
C PRO A 42 0.64 -6.27 -30.99
N GLN A 43 0.87 -5.52 -32.05
CA GLN A 43 2.14 -4.83 -32.26
C GLN A 43 2.35 -3.69 -31.25
N GLU A 44 1.33 -2.92 -30.97
CA GLU A 44 1.34 -1.86 -29.95
C GLU A 44 1.60 -2.46 -28.55
N VAL A 45 0.92 -3.55 -28.21
CA VAL A 45 1.14 -4.29 -26.95
C VAL A 45 2.60 -4.70 -26.81
N ARG A 46 3.20 -5.22 -27.87
CA ARG A 46 4.61 -5.63 -27.87
C ARG A 46 5.55 -4.48 -27.54
N GLU A 47 5.33 -3.32 -28.14
CA GLU A 47 6.15 -2.12 -27.90
C GLU A 47 6.01 -1.62 -26.47
N LEU A 48 4.78 -1.53 -25.95
CA LEU A 48 4.49 -1.10 -24.59
C LEU A 48 5.12 -2.04 -23.55
N VAL A 49 4.96 -3.34 -23.73
CA VAL A 49 5.52 -4.36 -22.83
C VAL A 49 7.05 -4.31 -22.81
N SER A 50 7.69 -4.21 -23.98
CA SER A 50 9.16 -4.19 -24.07
C SER A 50 9.81 -3.00 -23.37
N GLN A 51 9.09 -1.86 -23.28
CA GLN A 51 9.55 -0.63 -22.64
C GLN A 51 9.14 -0.49 -21.18
N ALA A 52 8.25 -1.34 -20.69
CA ALA A 52 7.70 -1.26 -19.35
C ALA A 52 8.72 -1.74 -18.30
N ALA A 53 8.74 -1.14 -17.13
CA ALA A 53 9.45 -1.69 -15.97
C ALA A 53 8.55 -2.58 -15.09
N GLY A 54 7.23 -2.56 -15.31
CA GLY A 54 6.28 -3.40 -14.63
C GLY A 54 4.99 -3.52 -15.41
N LEU A 55 4.31 -4.65 -15.24
CA LEU A 55 3.07 -5.02 -15.90
C LEU A 55 2.03 -5.33 -14.83
N VAL A 56 0.80 -4.88 -15.06
CA VAL A 56 -0.37 -5.33 -14.31
C VAL A 56 -1.32 -5.98 -15.32
N ILE A 57 -1.75 -7.20 -15.05
CA ILE A 57 -2.54 -7.98 -16.00
C ILE A 57 -3.81 -8.45 -15.30
N GLY A 58 -4.96 -7.97 -15.79
CA GLY A 58 -6.26 -8.53 -15.46
C GLY A 58 -6.52 -9.78 -16.30
N MET A 59 -6.99 -10.85 -15.70
CA MET A 59 -7.27 -12.07 -16.43
C MET A 59 -8.52 -11.89 -17.30
N PRO A 60 -8.43 -12.25 -18.59
CA PRO A 60 -9.60 -12.31 -19.46
C PRO A 60 -10.48 -13.51 -19.11
N SER A 61 -11.75 -13.46 -19.51
CA SER A 61 -12.61 -14.65 -19.44
C SER A 61 -12.05 -15.78 -20.30
N GLN A 62 -12.29 -17.03 -19.93
CA GLN A 62 -11.80 -18.22 -20.65
C GLN A 62 -12.31 -18.30 -22.10
N SER A 63 -13.40 -17.64 -22.43
CA SER A 63 -14.02 -17.64 -23.77
C SER A 63 -13.43 -16.59 -24.72
N ASP A 64 -12.60 -15.69 -24.24
CA ASP A 64 -12.05 -14.57 -25.01
C ASP A 64 -10.78 -14.98 -25.78
N ARG A 65 -10.95 -15.28 -27.09
CA ARG A 65 -9.83 -15.68 -27.98
C ARG A 65 -8.86 -14.52 -28.28
N GLU A 66 -9.36 -13.30 -28.35
CA GLU A 66 -8.54 -12.12 -28.65
C GLU A 66 -7.61 -11.83 -27.46
N ALA A 67 -8.15 -11.88 -26.27
CA ALA A 67 -7.35 -11.74 -25.06
C ALA A 67 -6.26 -12.81 -24.92
N HIS A 68 -6.52 -14.05 -25.34
CA HIS A 68 -5.48 -15.09 -25.38
C HIS A 68 -4.34 -14.75 -26.35
N THR A 69 -4.66 -14.13 -27.49
CA THR A 69 -3.65 -13.68 -28.47
C THR A 69 -2.80 -12.55 -27.88
N ILE A 70 -3.42 -11.57 -27.26
CA ILE A 70 -2.74 -10.48 -26.58
C ILE A 70 -1.87 -11.00 -25.43
N LEU A 71 -2.39 -11.90 -24.61
CA LEU A 71 -1.64 -12.53 -23.52
C LEU A 71 -0.39 -13.26 -24.03
N SER A 72 -0.50 -13.99 -25.15
CA SER A 72 0.64 -14.63 -25.79
C SER A 72 1.66 -13.60 -26.28
N THR A 73 1.21 -12.47 -26.78
CA THR A 73 2.06 -11.34 -27.20
C THR A 73 2.78 -10.71 -26.02
N ILE A 74 2.10 -10.50 -24.90
CA ILE A 74 2.69 -10.00 -23.66
C ILE A 74 3.79 -10.94 -23.19
N MET A 75 3.50 -12.25 -23.12
CA MET A 75 4.47 -13.26 -22.71
C MET A 75 5.72 -13.30 -23.61
N ALA A 76 5.54 -13.13 -24.92
CA ALA A 76 6.64 -13.12 -25.87
C ALA A 76 7.50 -11.84 -25.81
N ALA A 77 6.92 -10.72 -25.39
CA ALA A 77 7.59 -9.42 -25.27
C ALA A 77 8.15 -9.12 -23.87
N ALA A 78 7.67 -9.81 -22.85
CA ALA A 78 8.11 -9.64 -21.47
C ALA A 78 9.54 -10.16 -21.29
N HIS A 79 10.28 -9.54 -20.38
CA HIS A 79 11.68 -9.89 -20.10
C HIS A 79 11.97 -9.96 -18.61
N SER A 80 13.02 -10.68 -18.23
CA SER A 80 13.51 -10.76 -16.86
C SER A 80 13.78 -9.37 -16.30
N LYS A 81 13.51 -9.15 -15.01
CA LYS A 81 13.61 -7.89 -14.25
C LYS A 81 12.37 -6.98 -14.34
N GLN A 82 11.38 -7.28 -15.15
CA GLN A 82 10.10 -6.59 -15.03
C GLN A 82 9.35 -7.03 -13.77
N ALA A 83 8.65 -6.11 -13.15
CA ALA A 83 7.69 -6.44 -12.12
C ALA A 83 6.38 -6.94 -12.76
N ILE A 84 5.72 -7.89 -12.11
CA ILE A 84 4.40 -8.34 -12.54
C ILE A 84 3.43 -8.38 -11.37
N ALA A 85 2.19 -8.01 -11.66
CA ALA A 85 1.04 -8.18 -10.78
C ALA A 85 -0.15 -8.70 -11.60
N LEU A 86 -0.89 -9.63 -11.03
CA LEU A 86 -2.03 -10.28 -11.66
C LEU A 86 -3.29 -10.03 -10.85
N PHE A 87 -4.43 -9.85 -11.53
CA PHE A 87 -5.74 -9.82 -10.88
C PHE A 87 -6.79 -10.52 -11.73
N GLU A 88 -7.84 -11.01 -11.09
CA GLU A 88 -8.97 -11.68 -11.72
C GLU A 88 -10.28 -11.24 -11.07
N ALA A 89 -11.26 -10.92 -11.90
CA ALA A 89 -12.60 -10.54 -11.47
C ALA A 89 -13.64 -11.55 -11.96
N GLY A 90 -14.47 -12.08 -11.06
CA GLY A 90 -15.54 -13.00 -11.40
C GLY A 90 -15.10 -14.45 -11.70
N GLY A 91 -13.90 -14.84 -11.26
CA GLY A 91 -13.34 -16.18 -11.51
C GLY A 91 -14.21 -17.32 -10.96
N GLY A 92 -14.31 -18.41 -11.73
CA GLY A 92 -14.98 -19.65 -11.35
C GLY A 92 -14.16 -20.54 -10.41
N GLU A 93 -14.57 -21.79 -10.27
CA GLU A 93 -13.84 -22.78 -9.45
C GLU A 93 -12.45 -23.13 -10.02
N ASP A 94 -12.29 -23.10 -11.36
CA ASP A 94 -11.03 -23.30 -12.05
C ASP A 94 -10.34 -21.94 -12.25
N GLU A 95 -9.39 -21.60 -11.42
CA GLU A 95 -8.67 -20.32 -11.44
C GLU A 95 -7.51 -20.36 -12.46
N PRO A 96 -7.67 -19.79 -13.68
CA PRO A 96 -6.63 -19.83 -14.72
C PRO A 96 -5.42 -18.94 -14.42
N ILE A 97 -5.53 -18.10 -13.40
CA ILE A 97 -4.48 -17.16 -13.01
C ILE A 97 -3.20 -17.86 -12.53
N TYR A 98 -3.30 -19.01 -11.86
CA TYR A 98 -2.13 -19.73 -11.32
C TYR A 98 -1.24 -20.35 -12.41
N PRO A 99 -1.76 -21.03 -13.44
CA PRO A 99 -0.95 -21.47 -14.57
C PRO A 99 -0.22 -20.33 -15.29
N LEU A 100 -0.88 -19.18 -15.43
CA LEU A 100 -0.29 -17.98 -16.01
C LEU A 100 0.83 -17.41 -15.13
N ARG A 101 0.58 -17.32 -13.83
CA ARG A 101 1.58 -16.91 -12.84
C ARG A 101 2.88 -17.71 -12.96
N ASN A 102 2.78 -19.04 -13.04
CA ASN A 102 3.93 -19.92 -13.17
C ASN A 102 4.72 -19.62 -14.46
N LYS A 103 4.04 -19.41 -15.58
CA LYS A 103 4.70 -19.06 -16.85
C LYS A 103 5.46 -17.74 -16.77
N PHE A 104 4.91 -16.71 -16.15
CA PHE A 104 5.63 -15.44 -15.95
C PHE A 104 6.83 -15.58 -15.02
N GLN A 105 6.74 -16.43 -14.01
CA GLN A 105 7.89 -16.74 -13.14
C GLN A 105 8.98 -17.48 -13.91
N GLU A 106 8.65 -18.42 -14.82
CA GLU A 106 9.60 -19.12 -15.69
C GLU A 106 10.35 -18.15 -16.62
N ILE A 107 9.70 -17.11 -17.13
CA ILE A 107 10.32 -16.03 -17.94
C ILE A 107 11.26 -15.17 -17.09
N GLY A 108 11.14 -15.23 -15.75
CA GLY A 108 11.99 -14.48 -14.81
C GLY A 108 11.45 -13.11 -14.42
N LEU A 109 10.13 -12.89 -14.54
CA LEU A 109 9.50 -11.69 -14.01
C LEU A 109 9.44 -11.75 -12.47
N THR A 110 9.54 -10.59 -11.85
CA THR A 110 9.43 -10.49 -10.39
C THR A 110 7.99 -10.23 -9.99
N GLU A 111 7.35 -11.22 -9.40
CA GLU A 111 6.03 -11.03 -8.79
C GLU A 111 6.15 -10.12 -7.56
N VAL A 112 5.40 -9.02 -7.57
CA VAL A 112 5.46 -8.03 -6.48
C VAL A 112 4.56 -8.44 -5.32
N PHE A 113 3.43 -9.09 -5.61
CA PHE A 113 2.48 -9.62 -4.65
C PHE A 113 1.65 -10.77 -5.26
N PRO A 114 1.06 -11.66 -4.44
CA PRO A 114 0.18 -12.71 -4.92
C PRO A 114 -1.01 -12.18 -5.74
N PRO A 115 -1.56 -12.96 -6.67
CA PRO A 115 -2.70 -12.56 -7.48
C PRO A 115 -3.89 -12.08 -6.65
N ILE A 116 -4.56 -11.01 -7.09
CA ILE A 116 -5.80 -10.51 -6.49
C ILE A 116 -6.97 -11.25 -7.14
N LEU A 117 -7.71 -11.99 -6.33
CA LEU A 117 -8.89 -12.75 -6.79
C LEU A 117 -10.16 -12.15 -6.20
N VAL A 118 -11.06 -11.68 -7.05
CA VAL A 118 -12.33 -11.07 -6.66
C VAL A 118 -13.47 -11.94 -7.20
N LYS A 119 -14.08 -12.75 -6.33
CA LYS A 119 -15.13 -13.72 -6.69
C LYS A 119 -16.56 -13.15 -6.63
N LYS A 120 -16.73 -11.95 -6.08
CA LYS A 120 -18.04 -11.29 -5.93
C LYS A 120 -17.99 -9.91 -6.58
N SER A 121 -19.18 -9.30 -6.73
CA SER A 121 -19.25 -7.90 -7.18
C SER A 121 -18.32 -7.02 -6.33
N PRO A 122 -17.45 -6.24 -6.96
CA PRO A 122 -16.54 -5.36 -6.23
C PRO A 122 -17.30 -4.38 -5.35
N ASP A 123 -16.87 -4.26 -4.12
CA ASP A 123 -17.39 -3.34 -3.13
C ASP A 123 -16.31 -2.31 -2.73
N ARG A 124 -16.64 -1.48 -1.75
CA ARG A 124 -15.70 -0.48 -1.22
C ARG A 124 -14.42 -1.12 -0.66
N VAL A 125 -14.54 -2.30 -0.07
CA VAL A 125 -13.42 -3.05 0.51
C VAL A 125 -12.50 -3.57 -0.60
N THR A 126 -13.08 -4.17 -1.64
CA THR A 126 -12.35 -4.62 -2.83
C THR A 126 -11.59 -3.47 -3.49
N ASN A 127 -12.24 -2.31 -3.66
CA ASN A 127 -11.59 -1.11 -4.20
C ASN A 127 -10.37 -0.71 -3.39
N GLN A 128 -10.49 -0.73 -2.08
CA GLN A 128 -9.43 -0.37 -1.17
C GLN A 128 -8.23 -1.34 -1.26
N VAL A 129 -8.49 -2.65 -1.33
CA VAL A 129 -7.44 -3.67 -1.54
C VAL A 129 -6.69 -3.41 -2.84
N CYS A 130 -7.41 -3.13 -3.93
CA CYS A 130 -6.79 -2.84 -5.22
C CYS A 130 -5.97 -1.54 -5.22
N ASP A 131 -6.45 -0.50 -4.55
CA ASP A 131 -5.74 0.77 -4.39
C ASP A 131 -4.46 0.61 -3.55
N GLU A 132 -4.51 -0.17 -2.47
CA GLU A 132 -3.33 -0.55 -1.69
C GLU A 132 -2.31 -1.32 -2.53
N ALA A 133 -2.77 -2.32 -3.28
CA ALA A 133 -1.94 -3.10 -4.19
C ALA A 133 -1.21 -2.22 -5.20
N GLY A 134 -1.95 -1.30 -5.82
CA GLY A 134 -1.37 -0.32 -6.74
C GLY A 134 -0.30 0.54 -6.06
N THR A 135 -0.55 0.99 -4.83
CA THR A 135 0.41 1.78 -4.06
C THR A 135 1.68 0.97 -3.76
N ASP A 136 1.55 -0.28 -3.33
CA ASP A 136 2.69 -1.16 -3.05
C ASP A 136 3.52 -1.43 -4.32
N LEU A 137 2.87 -1.66 -5.47
CA LEU A 137 3.56 -1.81 -6.74
C LEU A 137 4.30 -0.54 -7.16
N GLY A 138 3.65 0.62 -7.05
CA GLY A 138 4.28 1.90 -7.37
C GLY A 138 5.50 2.20 -6.49
N GLN A 139 5.43 1.92 -5.21
CA GLN A 139 6.57 2.04 -4.29
C GLN A 139 7.70 1.08 -4.65
N TRP A 140 7.38 -0.16 -5.01
CA TRP A 140 8.38 -1.12 -5.48
C TRP A 140 9.10 -0.63 -6.73
N LEU A 141 8.38 -0.08 -7.69
CA LEU A 141 8.92 0.44 -8.95
C LEU A 141 9.76 1.73 -8.78
N THR A 142 9.54 2.50 -7.72
CA THR A 142 10.27 3.73 -7.42
C THR A 142 11.45 3.54 -6.48
N ARG A 143 11.61 2.35 -5.89
CA ARG A 143 12.62 2.04 -4.86
C ARG A 143 14.03 2.53 -5.21
N ASP A 144 14.48 2.24 -6.42
CA ASP A 144 15.85 2.59 -6.84
C ASP A 144 16.03 4.10 -7.12
N ARG A 145 14.95 4.79 -7.51
CA ARG A 145 14.96 6.26 -7.69
C ARG A 145 15.08 6.96 -6.34
N THR A 146 14.31 6.52 -5.36
CA THR A 146 14.36 7.05 -4.00
C THR A 146 15.76 6.88 -3.40
N ILE A 147 16.38 5.71 -3.52
CA ILE A 147 17.75 5.45 -3.05
C ILE A 147 18.79 6.34 -3.75
N LYS A 148 18.64 6.60 -5.06
CA LYS A 148 19.56 7.49 -5.80
C LYS A 148 19.39 8.96 -5.41
N GLN A 149 18.16 9.43 -5.21
CA GLN A 149 17.87 10.79 -4.72
C GLN A 149 18.46 11.02 -3.32
N ILE A 150 18.32 10.03 -2.44
CA ILE A 150 18.88 10.05 -1.07
C ILE A 150 20.39 10.33 -1.07
N LYS A 151 21.14 9.72 -1.98
CA LYS A 151 22.60 9.88 -2.08
C LYS A 151 23.04 11.25 -2.63
N ALA A 152 22.15 11.97 -3.31
CA ALA A 152 22.46 13.23 -3.97
C ALA A 152 22.25 14.48 -3.10
N ILE A 153 21.58 14.36 -1.95
CA ILE A 153 21.17 15.51 -1.13
C ILE A 153 22.06 15.59 0.11
N ASP A 154 23.14 16.33 0.01
CA ASP A 154 23.91 16.82 1.17
C ASP A 154 23.47 18.26 1.48
N ASN A 155 22.26 18.42 2.00
CA ASN A 155 21.66 19.71 2.30
C ASN A 155 21.64 19.96 3.83
N SER A 156 22.23 21.05 4.27
CA SER A 156 22.24 21.47 5.69
C SER A 156 20.82 21.64 6.26
N LEU A 157 19.86 22.09 5.42
CA LEU A 157 18.45 22.24 5.82
C LEU A 157 17.79 20.91 6.17
N GLU A 158 18.02 19.89 5.36
CA GLU A 158 17.47 18.55 5.61
C GLU A 158 18.11 17.89 6.84
N LYS A 159 19.41 18.12 7.03
CA LYS A 159 20.10 17.69 8.26
C LYS A 159 19.52 18.38 9.50
N ALA A 160 19.20 19.68 9.40
CA ALA A 160 18.55 20.41 10.48
C ALA A 160 17.15 19.87 10.79
N LEU A 161 16.32 19.63 9.77
CA LEU A 161 14.99 19.01 9.92
C LEU A 161 15.07 17.60 10.54
N GLY A 162 16.13 16.84 10.24
CA GLY A 162 16.39 15.54 10.86
C GLY A 162 16.65 15.59 12.36
N ARG A 163 16.87 16.78 12.96
CA ARG A 163 17.05 16.95 14.40
C ARG A 163 15.75 17.12 15.19
N ILE A 164 14.61 17.23 14.49
CA ILE A 164 13.32 17.24 15.16
C ILE A 164 13.10 15.84 15.75
N SER A 165 12.96 15.78 17.07
CA SER A 165 12.72 14.52 17.80
C SER A 165 11.32 14.01 17.53
N ASN A 166 11.18 12.72 17.28
CA ASN A 166 9.90 12.06 17.05
C ASN A 166 9.87 10.75 17.84
N GLY A 167 8.70 10.39 18.34
CA GLY A 167 8.45 9.06 18.85
C GLY A 167 8.34 8.02 17.74
N LEU A 168 8.24 6.75 18.11
CA LEU A 168 7.95 5.65 17.20
C LEU A 168 6.60 5.02 17.55
N TYR A 169 5.78 4.88 16.53
CA TYR A 169 4.40 4.44 16.65
C TYR A 169 4.04 3.49 15.52
N ILE A 170 2.99 2.70 15.75
CA ILE A 170 2.30 1.95 14.68
C ILE A 170 0.84 2.37 14.71
N ILE A 171 0.35 2.90 13.58
CA ILE A 171 -1.06 3.15 13.36
C ILE A 171 -1.69 1.88 12.85
N THR A 172 -2.80 1.46 13.44
CA THR A 172 -3.60 0.32 13.00
C THR A 172 -5.04 0.74 12.79
N ALA A 173 -5.67 0.29 11.73
CA ALA A 173 -7.06 0.62 11.40
C ALA A 173 -7.74 -0.55 10.74
N THR A 174 -9.05 -0.70 10.97
CA THR A 174 -9.89 -1.73 10.37
C THR A 174 -11.06 -1.09 9.64
N LYS A 175 -11.38 -1.62 8.46
CA LYS A 175 -12.53 -1.19 7.65
C LYS A 175 -13.17 -2.41 7.00
N GLY A 176 -14.37 -2.76 7.45
CA GLY A 176 -14.96 -4.07 7.13
C GLY A 176 -14.09 -5.20 7.69
N ASP A 177 -13.75 -6.17 6.85
CA ASP A 177 -12.93 -7.32 7.22
C ASP A 177 -11.42 -7.09 6.99
N ILE A 178 -11.02 -5.88 6.58
CA ILE A 178 -9.62 -5.57 6.26
C ILE A 178 -9.02 -4.69 7.34
N SER A 179 -7.87 -5.13 7.85
CA SER A 179 -7.04 -4.36 8.76
C SER A 179 -5.76 -3.92 8.06
N SER A 180 -5.33 -2.69 8.35
CA SER A 180 -4.09 -2.12 7.82
C SER A 180 -3.23 -1.57 8.95
N ALA A 181 -1.93 -1.46 8.70
CA ALA A 181 -0.99 -0.90 9.65
C ALA A 181 0.11 -0.10 8.94
N MET A 182 0.64 0.91 9.66
CA MET A 182 1.75 1.75 9.19
C MET A 182 2.63 2.17 10.36
N VAL A 183 3.95 2.11 10.16
CA VAL A 183 4.90 2.78 11.06
C VAL A 183 4.75 4.29 10.90
N ALA A 184 4.63 5.01 12.02
CA ALA A 184 4.53 6.46 12.07
C ALA A 184 5.55 7.05 13.06
N SER A 185 6.09 8.21 12.71
CA SER A 185 6.96 8.97 13.62
C SER A 185 6.56 10.45 13.72
N TRP A 186 5.88 10.99 12.72
CA TRP A 186 5.42 12.39 12.75
C TRP A 186 4.05 12.47 13.40
N VAL A 187 4.05 12.32 14.71
CA VAL A 187 2.86 12.37 15.57
C VAL A 187 3.11 13.36 16.70
N THR A 188 2.13 14.21 16.96
CA THR A 188 2.17 15.15 18.08
C THR A 188 0.79 15.30 18.72
N GLN A 189 0.76 15.57 20.02
CA GLN A 189 -0.45 16.08 20.66
C GLN A 189 -0.78 17.47 20.10
N ALA A 190 -2.02 17.68 19.68
CA ALA A 190 -2.45 18.88 18.97
C ALA A 190 -3.49 19.70 19.73
N SER A 191 -4.20 19.12 20.71
CA SER A 191 -5.18 19.83 21.54
C SER A 191 -5.39 19.15 22.88
N LEU A 192 -5.91 19.94 23.84
CA LEU A 192 -6.24 19.48 25.19
C LEU A 192 -7.74 19.38 25.41
N THR A 193 -8.55 20.13 24.67
CA THR A 193 -10.02 20.16 24.83
C THR A 193 -10.69 20.34 23.44
N PRO A 194 -11.20 19.26 22.84
CA PRO A 194 -11.01 17.87 23.23
C PRO A 194 -9.55 17.42 23.10
N LEU A 195 -9.17 16.34 23.77
CA LEU A 195 -7.86 15.73 23.54
C LEU A 195 -7.72 15.35 22.08
N GLY A 196 -6.62 15.72 21.45
CA GLY A 196 -6.40 15.47 20.03
C GLY A 196 -4.94 15.32 19.67
N ILE A 197 -4.71 14.60 18.57
CA ILE A 197 -3.39 14.38 17.97
C ILE A 197 -3.38 14.79 16.50
N ALA A 198 -2.22 15.17 16.01
CA ALA A 198 -1.94 15.36 14.60
C ALA A 198 -0.89 14.35 14.11
N ILE A 199 -1.14 13.78 12.93
CA ILE A 199 -0.26 12.79 12.29
C ILE A 199 0.00 13.25 10.87
N ALA A 200 1.28 13.27 10.43
CA ALA A 200 1.59 13.43 9.03
C ALA A 200 1.65 12.06 8.34
N VAL A 201 0.81 11.87 7.32
CA VAL A 201 0.67 10.63 6.55
C VAL A 201 1.02 10.91 5.10
N ALA A 202 2.04 10.25 4.58
CA ALA A 202 2.42 10.40 3.17
C ALA A 202 1.30 9.95 2.23
N LYS A 203 1.12 10.67 1.12
CA LYS A 203 0.02 10.44 0.16
C LYS A 203 0.12 9.09 -0.55
N ASP A 204 1.31 8.52 -0.62
CA ASP A 204 1.60 7.21 -1.21
C ASP A 204 1.35 6.02 -0.27
N ARG A 205 0.98 6.26 1.00
CA ARG A 205 0.73 5.17 1.97
C ARG A 205 -0.69 4.62 1.84
N ALA A 206 -0.78 3.30 1.79
CA ALA A 206 -2.05 2.57 1.68
C ALA A 206 -3.02 2.90 2.82
N ILE A 207 -2.54 3.01 4.06
CA ILE A 207 -3.37 3.33 5.23
C ILE A 207 -4.13 4.68 5.11
N LYS A 208 -3.75 5.54 4.17
CA LYS A 208 -4.47 6.79 3.90
C LYS A 208 -5.97 6.56 3.62
N SER A 209 -6.32 5.45 3.00
CA SER A 209 -7.72 5.09 2.72
C SER A 209 -8.53 4.71 3.96
N PHE A 210 -7.83 4.39 5.07
CA PHE A 210 -8.40 4.10 6.39
C PHE A 210 -8.42 5.32 7.33
N LEU A 211 -7.95 6.48 6.86
CA LEU A 211 -7.83 7.70 7.64
C LEU A 211 -8.61 8.86 6.99
N GLN A 212 -9.83 8.59 6.54
CA GLN A 212 -10.77 9.62 6.07
C GLN A 212 -11.50 10.24 7.28
N ILE A 213 -12.08 11.41 7.12
CA ILE A 213 -12.89 12.04 8.19
C ILE A 213 -13.99 11.07 8.63
N GLY A 214 -14.10 10.84 9.94
CA GLY A 214 -14.99 9.88 10.57
C GLY A 214 -14.45 8.45 10.65
N ASP A 215 -13.30 8.15 10.04
CA ASP A 215 -12.66 6.83 10.21
C ASP A 215 -11.99 6.75 11.60
N ARG A 216 -11.93 5.53 12.14
CA ARG A 216 -11.35 5.25 13.46
C ARG A 216 -10.08 4.41 13.33
N PHE A 217 -9.13 4.64 14.20
CA PHE A 217 -7.86 3.94 14.23
C PHE A 217 -7.30 3.84 15.65
N VAL A 218 -6.25 3.04 15.80
CA VAL A 218 -5.46 2.98 17.04
C VAL A 218 -4.05 3.45 16.74
N LEU A 219 -3.52 4.33 17.58
CA LEU A 219 -2.10 4.66 17.65
C LEU A 219 -1.46 3.80 18.73
N ASN A 220 -0.61 2.87 18.34
CA ASN A 220 0.18 2.03 19.23
C ASN A 220 1.53 2.70 19.49
N ILE A 221 1.82 3.03 20.74
CA ILE A 221 3.03 3.71 21.20
C ILE A 221 4.08 2.64 21.53
N LEU A 222 5.26 2.73 20.91
CA LEU A 222 6.29 1.70 21.05
C LEU A 222 7.21 1.96 22.23
N GLU A 223 7.69 0.88 22.83
CA GLU A 223 8.62 0.88 23.96
C GLU A 223 10.07 1.00 23.49
N GLU A 224 10.86 1.83 24.16
CA GLU A 224 12.30 1.92 23.91
C GLU A 224 13.00 0.57 24.18
N GLY A 225 13.90 0.17 23.30
CA GLY A 225 14.64 -1.10 23.40
C GLY A 225 13.89 -2.34 22.90
N ASN A 226 12.56 -2.29 22.74
CA ASN A 226 11.76 -3.46 22.34
C ASN A 226 10.82 -3.18 21.15
N TYR A 227 11.26 -2.49 20.14
CA TYR A 227 10.42 -2.12 18.98
C TYR A 227 10.95 -2.57 17.63
N GLN A 228 12.22 -2.98 17.54
CA GLN A 228 12.90 -3.22 16.24
C GLN A 228 12.25 -4.32 15.41
N HIS A 229 11.72 -5.36 16.04
CA HIS A 229 11.05 -6.46 15.35
C HIS A 229 9.70 -5.99 14.75
N LEU A 230 8.94 -5.15 15.49
CA LEU A 230 7.69 -4.56 15.01
C LEU A 230 7.95 -3.60 13.83
N ILE A 231 8.94 -2.73 13.96
CA ILE A 231 9.32 -1.81 12.87
C ILE A 231 9.74 -2.62 11.64
N ARG A 232 10.61 -3.64 11.79
CA ARG A 232 11.00 -4.50 10.66
C ARG A 232 9.82 -5.23 10.04
N HIS A 233 8.83 -5.65 10.85
CA HIS A 233 7.65 -6.32 10.38
C HIS A 233 6.77 -5.36 9.55
N PHE A 234 6.39 -4.21 10.08
CA PHE A 234 5.47 -3.29 9.42
C PHE A 234 6.11 -2.38 8.34
N LEU A 235 7.44 -2.38 8.22
CA LEU A 235 8.15 -1.82 7.06
C LEU A 235 8.27 -2.80 5.89
N LYS A 236 7.96 -4.08 6.09
CA LYS A 236 7.88 -5.03 4.97
C LYS A 236 6.78 -4.60 4.00
N ARG A 237 6.96 -4.97 2.75
CA ARG A 237 5.89 -4.89 1.77
C ARG A 237 4.98 -6.09 1.93
N PHE A 238 3.73 -5.81 2.17
CA PHE A 238 2.71 -6.84 2.22
C PHE A 238 2.00 -6.90 0.88
N PRO A 239 1.80 -8.10 0.32
CA PRO A 239 0.94 -8.24 -0.85
C PRO A 239 -0.50 -7.87 -0.50
N PRO A 240 -1.29 -7.42 -1.48
CA PRO A 240 -2.71 -7.17 -1.30
C PRO A 240 -3.44 -8.39 -0.74
N GLY A 241 -4.33 -8.15 0.22
CA GLY A 241 -5.06 -9.21 0.88
C GLY A 241 -4.24 -10.06 1.88
N ALA A 242 -2.95 -9.79 2.06
CA ALA A 242 -2.17 -10.46 3.11
C ALA A 242 -2.59 -9.96 4.50
N ASP A 243 -2.61 -10.89 5.44
CA ASP A 243 -2.73 -10.52 6.84
C ASP A 243 -1.46 -9.79 7.30
N ARG A 244 -1.56 -8.48 7.47
CA ARG A 244 -0.44 -7.63 7.93
C ARG A 244 -0.04 -7.90 9.37
N PHE A 245 -0.86 -8.64 10.12
CA PHE A 245 -0.65 -8.97 11.53
C PHE A 245 -0.20 -10.41 11.76
N GLU A 246 0.02 -11.18 10.68
CA GLU A 246 0.52 -12.54 10.80
C GLU A 246 1.80 -12.58 11.64
N GLY A 247 1.78 -13.36 12.73
CA GLY A 247 2.87 -13.48 13.70
C GLY A 247 2.97 -12.33 14.72
N ILE A 248 2.08 -11.33 14.67
CA ILE A 248 1.98 -10.24 15.65
C ILE A 248 0.77 -10.47 16.55
N LYS A 249 0.98 -10.50 17.84
CA LYS A 249 -0.11 -10.60 18.80
C LYS A 249 -0.89 -9.30 18.88
N THR A 250 -2.19 -9.36 18.62
CA THR A 250 -3.10 -8.23 18.71
C THR A 250 -4.30 -8.55 19.59
N VAL A 251 -4.92 -7.51 20.12
CA VAL A 251 -6.24 -7.56 20.78
C VAL A 251 -7.14 -6.49 20.13
N PRO A 252 -8.45 -6.73 20.01
CA PRO A 252 -9.32 -5.72 19.42
C PRO A 252 -9.50 -4.52 20.36
N ALA A 253 -9.44 -3.31 19.81
CA ALA A 253 -9.86 -2.09 20.48
C ALA A 253 -11.37 -1.97 20.51
N ASN A 254 -11.94 -0.99 21.25
CA ASN A 254 -13.37 -0.72 21.25
C ASN A 254 -13.88 -0.31 19.85
N ASN A 255 -13.05 0.35 19.06
CA ASN A 255 -13.34 0.77 17.69
C ASN A 255 -13.11 -0.35 16.64
N GLY A 256 -12.75 -1.56 17.08
CA GLY A 256 -12.51 -2.73 16.23
C GLY A 256 -11.13 -2.82 15.59
N SER A 257 -10.30 -1.77 15.70
CA SER A 257 -8.94 -1.78 15.16
C SER A 257 -7.98 -2.60 16.04
N PRO A 258 -6.92 -3.23 15.50
CA PRO A 258 -5.99 -4.02 16.28
C PRO A 258 -5.14 -3.16 17.24
N ILE A 259 -5.07 -3.52 18.51
CA ILE A 259 -4.06 -3.06 19.46
C ILE A 259 -2.91 -4.08 19.44
N ILE A 260 -1.68 -3.63 19.24
CA ILE A 260 -0.50 -4.49 19.32
C ILE A 260 -0.22 -4.78 20.81
N ALA A 261 -0.24 -6.06 21.18
CA ALA A 261 -0.16 -6.47 22.60
C ALA A 261 1.15 -6.08 23.28
N GLU A 262 2.22 -5.89 22.51
CA GLU A 262 3.55 -5.50 23.01
C GLU A 262 3.72 -3.98 23.17
N SER A 263 2.76 -3.17 22.75
CA SER A 263 2.84 -1.71 22.85
C SER A 263 2.97 -1.24 24.30
N LEU A 264 3.76 -0.18 24.50
CA LEU A 264 3.86 0.55 25.78
C LEU A 264 2.50 1.10 26.21
N ALA A 265 1.81 1.71 25.25
CA ALA A 265 0.50 2.30 25.42
C ALA A 265 -0.24 2.31 24.07
N TYR A 266 -1.55 2.54 24.12
CA TYR A 266 -2.33 2.80 22.93
C TYR A 266 -3.36 3.89 23.17
N ILE A 267 -3.76 4.57 22.10
CA ILE A 267 -4.89 5.50 22.08
C ILE A 267 -5.79 5.20 20.89
N GLU A 268 -7.10 5.23 21.13
CA GLU A 268 -8.15 5.09 20.12
C GLU A 268 -8.56 6.47 19.65
N CYS A 269 -8.61 6.68 18.35
CA CYS A 269 -8.83 7.98 17.74
C CYS A 269 -9.89 7.93 16.65
N GLU A 270 -10.60 9.06 16.47
CA GLU A 270 -11.46 9.31 15.31
C GLU A 270 -10.91 10.50 14.51
N VAL A 271 -10.79 10.34 13.19
CA VAL A 271 -10.32 11.40 12.30
C VAL A 271 -11.36 12.52 12.22
N SER A 272 -11.00 13.70 12.72
CA SER A 272 -11.88 14.87 12.76
C SER A 272 -11.64 15.83 11.60
N ASN A 273 -10.40 15.97 11.13
CA ASN A 273 -10.05 16.88 10.05
C ASN A 273 -8.79 16.43 9.31
N ARG A 274 -8.61 16.95 8.10
CA ARG A 274 -7.44 16.69 7.28
C ARG A 274 -7.00 17.95 6.56
N LEU A 275 -5.70 18.25 6.61
CA LEU A 275 -5.07 19.32 5.85
C LEU A 275 -4.15 18.74 4.80
N GLU A 276 -4.36 19.13 3.54
CA GLU A 276 -3.49 18.73 2.44
C GLU A 276 -2.19 19.53 2.47
N CYS A 277 -1.08 18.83 2.58
CA CYS A 277 0.27 19.34 2.32
C CYS A 277 0.78 18.75 1.01
N SER A 278 1.91 19.22 0.48
CA SER A 278 2.44 18.80 -0.83
C SER A 278 2.40 17.28 -1.04
N ASP A 279 3.17 16.53 -0.28
CA ASP A 279 3.34 15.07 -0.37
C ASP A 279 2.72 14.30 0.80
N HIS A 280 2.16 15.01 1.80
CA HIS A 280 1.54 14.44 2.99
C HIS A 280 0.14 14.98 3.22
N TRP A 281 -0.60 14.29 4.08
CA TRP A 281 -1.78 14.78 4.78
C TRP A 281 -1.44 14.98 6.25
N ILE A 282 -1.79 16.12 6.82
CA ILE A 282 -1.89 16.25 8.26
C ILE A 282 -3.28 15.79 8.66
N VAL A 283 -3.35 14.70 9.38
CA VAL A 283 -4.59 14.11 9.89
C VAL A 283 -4.73 14.52 11.35
N TYR A 284 -5.72 15.37 11.63
CA TYR A 284 -6.10 15.71 12.99
C TYR A 284 -7.20 14.76 13.46
N SER A 285 -7.02 14.21 14.66
CA SER A 285 -7.93 13.22 15.22
C SER A 285 -8.20 13.49 16.69
N THR A 286 -9.44 13.34 17.11
CA THR A 286 -9.84 13.33 18.51
C THR A 286 -9.51 12.00 19.16
N VAL A 287 -9.05 12.05 20.41
CA VAL A 287 -8.78 10.88 21.23
C VAL A 287 -10.06 10.49 21.95
N GLU A 288 -10.53 9.25 21.74
CA GLU A 288 -11.75 8.70 22.35
C GLU A 288 -11.46 7.85 23.58
N ALA A 289 -10.37 7.08 23.56
CA ALA A 289 -9.95 6.19 24.65
C ALA A 289 -8.45 5.93 24.59
N GLY A 290 -7.91 5.32 25.63
CA GLY A 290 -6.50 4.93 25.65
C GLY A 290 -6.11 4.27 26.97
N ARG A 291 -4.98 3.57 26.94
CA ARG A 291 -4.42 2.92 28.11
C ARG A 291 -2.91 2.85 28.04
N VAL A 292 -2.25 3.04 29.16
CA VAL A 292 -0.84 2.72 29.35
C VAL A 292 -0.75 1.30 29.88
N ALA A 293 0.00 0.44 29.18
CA ALA A 293 0.19 -0.96 29.56
C ALA A 293 1.44 -1.12 30.47
N LYS A 294 2.45 -0.25 30.31
CA LYS A 294 3.74 -0.34 31.02
C LYS A 294 4.11 1.06 31.53
N LEU A 295 4.19 1.23 32.85
CA LEU A 295 4.42 2.55 33.48
C LEU A 295 5.91 2.92 33.63
N ASP A 296 6.79 1.92 33.75
CA ASP A 296 8.20 2.12 34.13
C ASP A 296 9.17 2.08 32.96
N VAL A 297 8.65 2.30 31.72
CA VAL A 297 9.45 2.26 30.49
C VAL A 297 9.24 3.52 29.66
N LEU A 298 10.20 3.82 28.77
CA LEU A 298 10.20 5.02 27.95
C LEU A 298 9.65 4.74 26.56
N THR A 299 9.09 5.78 25.94
CA THR A 299 8.67 5.74 24.54
C THR A 299 9.89 5.66 23.62
N ALA A 300 9.84 4.78 22.64
CA ALA A 300 10.85 4.67 21.59
C ALA A 300 10.99 5.99 20.81
N VAL A 301 12.21 6.46 20.61
CA VAL A 301 12.52 7.68 19.87
C VAL A 301 13.15 7.36 18.53
N HIS A 302 12.66 8.03 17.49
CA HIS A 302 13.22 7.94 16.13
C HIS A 302 14.29 8.99 15.92
N HIS A 303 15.55 8.56 15.88
CA HIS A 303 16.70 9.41 15.59
C HIS A 303 16.97 9.43 14.10
N ARG A 304 16.61 10.52 13.42
CA ARG A 304 16.87 10.71 11.99
C ARG A 304 18.18 11.46 11.77
N LYS A 305 18.90 11.11 10.71
CA LYS A 305 20.09 11.82 10.27
C LYS A 305 19.77 12.99 9.33
N VAL A 306 18.66 12.85 8.58
CA VAL A 306 18.17 13.83 7.59
C VAL A 306 16.64 13.92 7.66
N GLY A 307 16.06 15.05 7.25
CA GLY A 307 14.64 15.33 7.39
C GLY A 307 13.71 14.60 6.42
N ASN A 308 14.24 14.10 5.30
CA ASN A 308 13.48 13.49 4.22
C ASN A 308 13.51 11.95 4.19
N HIS A 309 13.92 11.30 5.29
CA HIS A 309 13.98 9.84 5.41
C HIS A 309 13.42 9.33 6.73
N TYR A 310 12.78 8.15 6.62
CA TYR A 310 12.45 7.27 7.73
C TYR A 310 13.61 6.34 8.03
#